data_998d163131194070e367ae6d49db81a1
#
_entry.id   998d163131194070e367ae6d49db81a1
#
_cell.length_a   1.000
_cell.length_b   1.000
_cell.length_c   1.000
_cell.angle_alpha   90.00
_cell.angle_beta   90.00
_cell.angle_gamma   90.00
#
_symmetry.space_group_name_H-M   'P 1'
#
loop_
_entity.id
_entity.type
_entity.pdbx_description
1 polymer ?
#
loop_
_entity_poly.entity_id
_entity_poly.type
_entity_poly.pdbx_seq_one_letter_code
_entity_poly.pdbx_strand_id
1 'polypeptide(L)'
;MSAEKNQNKTRKLFAPRDPEEAQRAATPLELLFDLIFVVAIATAGQQLHHAIIEAHLWHALPTYVMVFFALWWAWMNFTWFASAYDNDDTLYRCLTFVQIVGSLVMAAGIPAVFQEHNFDVIIIGYVIMRLALVTQWIRVAKHDPERRVTAYRYAVGIVLVQLGWLIGNFSAIHMTPLLFLILVLAELAVPLYAEKYAVTPWHPHHIVERYALLTIIVLGESIIGSFAATQEAFSNHDVNFKEIFLVIGGLLMMFAMWWVYFDRSHHHHQRRGVQPFLWGYGHFFIFISIAVLGAALAAAVDVSTQHAHISSQMMGWLIAACLAIYSTYIWLFYEAFDLSGWRRWLYPITILILFTIPLFFADIGYIVFVMAVVYILRLVIAKLYLNNCNDKRMAAST
;
A
#
# COMPACT_ATOMS: atom_id res chain seq x y z
N MET A 1 -35.97 10.97 -47.19
CA MET A 1 -36.13 12.02 -46.16
C MET A 1 -35.54 11.48 -44.87
N SER A 2 -34.32 11.83 -44.63
CA SER A 2 -33.51 11.39 -43.50
C SER A 2 -33.88 12.24 -42.29
N ALA A 3 -34.36 11.62 -41.24
CA ALA A 3 -34.49 12.25 -39.94
C ALA A 3 -33.07 12.35 -39.29
N GLU A 4 -32.50 13.51 -39.32
CA GLU A 4 -31.34 13.88 -38.55
C GLU A 4 -31.59 13.59 -37.08
N LYS A 5 -30.91 12.59 -36.55
CA LYS A 5 -30.75 12.40 -35.12
C LYS A 5 -29.93 13.57 -34.57
N ASN A 6 -30.63 14.57 -34.09
CA ASN A 6 -30.09 15.65 -33.28
C ASN A 6 -29.54 15.03 -32.00
N GLN A 7 -28.25 14.60 -32.01
CA GLN A 7 -27.52 14.22 -30.82
C GLN A 7 -27.26 15.49 -30.03
N ASN A 8 -28.23 15.88 -29.24
CA ASN A 8 -28.03 16.82 -28.15
C ASN A 8 -26.85 16.29 -27.33
N LYS A 9 -25.66 16.90 -27.49
CA LYS A 9 -24.56 16.77 -26.56
C LYS A 9 -25.02 17.34 -25.22
N THR A 10 -25.83 16.59 -24.49
CA THR A 10 -26.09 16.85 -23.09
C THR A 10 -24.73 16.94 -22.41
N ARG A 11 -24.36 18.13 -21.94
CA ARG A 11 -23.29 18.31 -20.99
C ARG A 11 -23.43 17.18 -19.98
N LYS A 12 -22.43 16.27 -19.89
CA LYS A 12 -22.41 15.24 -18.86
C LYS A 12 -22.47 15.99 -17.53
N LEU A 13 -23.63 16.01 -16.91
CA LEU A 13 -23.80 16.54 -15.56
C LEU A 13 -22.92 15.70 -14.65
N PHE A 14 -22.28 16.34 -13.70
CA PHE A 14 -21.54 15.64 -12.66
C PHE A 14 -22.52 14.75 -11.90
N ALA A 15 -22.37 13.44 -12.02
CA ALA A 15 -23.25 12.44 -11.44
C ALA A 15 -22.47 11.36 -10.69
N PRO A 16 -23.03 10.79 -9.63
CA PRO A 16 -22.45 9.61 -9.01
C PRO A 16 -22.33 8.46 -10.00
N ARG A 17 -21.31 7.63 -9.84
CA ARG A 17 -21.14 6.40 -10.63
C ARG A 17 -22.15 5.34 -10.20
N ASP A 18 -22.47 4.44 -11.10
CA ASP A 18 -23.30 3.29 -10.80
C ASP A 18 -22.45 2.21 -10.08
N PRO A 19 -22.73 1.88 -8.81
CA PRO A 19 -21.99 0.87 -8.08
C PRO A 19 -22.24 -0.57 -8.59
N GLU A 20 -23.27 -0.77 -9.44
CA GLU A 20 -23.62 -2.05 -10.05
C GLU A 20 -23.19 -2.13 -11.53
N GLU A 21 -22.41 -1.20 -12.03
CA GLU A 21 -21.85 -1.22 -13.37
C GLU A 21 -21.13 -2.56 -13.63
N ALA A 22 -21.46 -3.27 -14.71
CA ALA A 22 -21.00 -4.64 -14.94
C ALA A 22 -19.47 -4.80 -14.99
N GLN A 23 -18.76 -3.80 -15.51
CA GLN A 23 -17.30 -3.77 -15.57
C GLN A 23 -16.81 -2.33 -15.40
N ARG A 24 -16.16 -2.05 -14.30
CA ARG A 24 -15.45 -0.80 -14.06
C ARG A 24 -13.95 -1.06 -13.91
N ALA A 25 -13.20 -0.80 -14.98
CA ALA A 25 -11.76 -0.84 -14.95
C ALA A 25 -11.17 0.53 -14.52
N ALA A 26 -9.95 0.51 -14.00
CA ALA A 26 -9.20 1.72 -13.70
C ALA A 26 -8.96 2.54 -14.98
N THR A 27 -9.17 3.86 -14.89
CA THR A 27 -8.97 4.78 -16.03
C THR A 27 -7.50 5.10 -16.24
N PRO A 28 -7.07 5.54 -17.44
CA PRO A 28 -5.69 5.97 -17.68
C PRO A 28 -5.21 7.06 -16.71
N LEU A 29 -6.11 7.96 -16.28
CA LEU A 29 -5.77 9.01 -15.31
C LEU A 29 -5.53 8.45 -13.90
N GLU A 30 -6.32 7.47 -13.50
CA GLU A 30 -6.13 6.75 -12.24
C GLU A 30 -4.84 5.94 -12.23
N LEU A 31 -4.48 5.29 -13.36
CA LEU A 31 -3.20 4.59 -13.52
C LEU A 31 -2.01 5.55 -13.47
N LEU A 32 -2.12 6.72 -14.10
CA LEU A 32 -1.09 7.76 -14.00
C LEU A 32 -0.92 8.22 -12.55
N PHE A 33 -2.03 8.42 -11.83
CA PHE A 33 -2.00 8.78 -10.42
C PHE A 33 -1.26 7.72 -9.58
N ASP A 34 -1.56 6.45 -9.78
CA ASP A 34 -0.89 5.34 -9.10
C ASP A 34 0.61 5.31 -9.38
N LEU A 35 1.01 5.49 -10.65
CA LEU A 35 2.42 5.49 -11.06
C LEU A 35 3.22 6.63 -10.41
N ILE A 36 2.63 7.79 -10.21
CA ILE A 36 3.34 8.92 -9.57
C ILE A 36 3.59 8.64 -8.09
N PHE A 37 2.72 7.92 -7.40
CA PHE A 37 2.97 7.50 -6.01
C PHE A 37 4.17 6.57 -5.86
N VAL A 38 4.53 5.83 -6.93
CA VAL A 38 5.75 5.02 -6.95
C VAL A 38 6.98 5.88 -6.68
N VAL A 39 7.08 7.06 -7.27
CA VAL A 39 8.21 7.98 -7.07
C VAL A 39 8.39 8.33 -5.59
N ALA A 40 7.29 8.61 -4.90
CA ALA A 40 7.34 8.93 -3.47
C ALA A 40 7.69 7.68 -2.63
N ILE A 41 7.13 6.51 -2.96
CA ILE A 41 7.42 5.24 -2.28
C ILE A 41 8.88 4.85 -2.48
N ALA A 42 9.40 4.97 -3.71
CA ALA A 42 10.80 4.73 -4.04
C ALA A 42 11.74 5.65 -3.25
N THR A 43 11.45 6.95 -3.23
CA THR A 43 12.24 7.92 -2.47
C THR A 43 12.26 7.58 -0.98
N ALA A 44 11.12 7.22 -0.40
CA ALA A 44 11.06 6.79 1.00
C ALA A 44 11.84 5.49 1.23
N GLY A 45 11.74 4.51 0.31
CA GLY A 45 12.49 3.27 0.35
C GLY A 45 14.00 3.48 0.32
N GLN A 46 14.49 4.40 -0.52
CA GLN A 46 15.91 4.77 -0.58
C GLN A 46 16.40 5.38 0.74
N GLN A 47 15.63 6.28 1.37
CA GLN A 47 16.01 6.84 2.67
C GLN A 47 16.06 5.76 3.76
N LEU A 48 15.10 4.84 3.76
CA LEU A 48 15.11 3.71 4.69
C LEU A 48 16.31 2.78 4.43
N HIS A 49 16.61 2.46 3.17
CA HIS A 49 17.79 1.68 2.78
C HIS A 49 19.07 2.30 3.35
N HIS A 50 19.32 3.61 3.12
CA HIS A 50 20.47 4.31 3.68
C HIS A 50 20.53 4.22 5.21
N ALA A 51 19.41 4.43 5.89
CA ALA A 51 19.37 4.32 7.34
C ALA A 51 19.65 2.90 7.85
N ILE A 52 19.26 1.87 7.11
CA ILE A 52 19.53 0.47 7.46
C ILE A 52 21.03 0.19 7.36
N ILE A 53 21.69 0.55 6.27
CA ILE A 53 23.11 0.27 6.07
C ILE A 53 24.00 1.00 7.10
N GLU A 54 23.58 2.18 7.56
CA GLU A 54 24.24 2.96 8.61
C GLU A 54 23.87 2.51 10.04
N ALA A 55 23.15 1.40 10.21
CA ALA A 55 22.65 0.89 11.49
C ALA A 55 21.71 1.84 12.26
N HIS A 56 21.07 2.79 11.59
CA HIS A 56 20.11 3.75 12.15
C HIS A 56 18.64 3.30 12.01
N LEU A 57 18.38 2.02 11.75
CA LEU A 57 17.04 1.45 11.50
C LEU A 57 15.98 1.90 12.51
N TRP A 58 16.29 1.81 13.81
CA TRP A 58 15.31 2.08 14.87
C TRP A 58 14.89 3.54 14.97
N HIS A 59 15.72 4.48 14.51
CA HIS A 59 15.37 5.90 14.41
C HIS A 59 14.61 6.21 13.13
N ALA A 60 14.97 5.56 12.02
CA ALA A 60 14.38 5.79 10.71
C ALA A 60 13.02 5.10 10.54
N LEU A 61 12.79 3.94 11.16
CA LEU A 61 11.56 3.16 10.98
C LEU A 61 10.28 3.91 11.40
N PRO A 62 10.22 4.59 12.54
CA PRO A 62 9.06 5.42 12.89
C PRO A 62 8.82 6.54 11.86
N THR A 63 9.88 7.23 11.44
CA THR A 63 9.81 8.28 10.40
C THR A 63 9.29 7.70 9.08
N TYR A 64 9.79 6.53 8.68
CA TYR A 64 9.31 5.83 7.50
C TYR A 64 7.82 5.51 7.59
N VAL A 65 7.35 4.98 8.71
CA VAL A 65 5.92 4.67 8.94
C VAL A 65 5.06 5.93 8.83
N MET A 66 5.52 7.06 9.38
CA MET A 66 4.82 8.36 9.30
C MET A 66 4.71 8.86 7.85
N VAL A 67 5.82 8.86 7.11
CA VAL A 67 5.86 9.26 5.70
C VAL A 67 5.00 8.32 4.86
N PHE A 68 5.17 7.01 5.02
CA PHE A 68 4.41 6.02 4.26
C PHE A 68 2.90 6.11 4.53
N PHE A 69 2.51 6.38 5.78
CA PHE A 69 1.10 6.62 6.11
C PHE A 69 0.55 7.83 5.36
N ALA A 70 1.25 8.95 5.34
CA ALA A 70 0.79 10.15 4.65
C ALA A 70 0.61 9.92 3.14
N LEU A 71 1.57 9.23 2.50
CA LEU A 71 1.50 8.84 1.10
C LEU A 71 0.31 7.92 0.83
N TRP A 72 0.25 6.79 1.54
CA TRP A 72 -0.82 5.80 1.37
C TRP A 72 -2.21 6.40 1.63
N TRP A 73 -2.35 7.23 2.66
CA TRP A 73 -3.62 7.85 3.01
C TRP A 73 -4.11 8.84 1.95
N ALA A 74 -3.19 9.62 1.38
CA ALA A 74 -3.51 10.51 0.26
C ALA A 74 -3.99 9.72 -0.96
N TRP A 75 -3.28 8.64 -1.32
CA TRP A 75 -3.66 7.74 -2.41
C TRP A 75 -5.02 7.09 -2.16
N MET A 76 -5.26 6.58 -0.97
CA MET A 76 -6.50 5.90 -0.61
C MET A 76 -7.71 6.83 -0.74
N ASN A 77 -7.61 8.04 -0.23
CA ASN A 77 -8.72 9.01 -0.31
C ASN A 77 -9.09 9.35 -1.75
N PHE A 78 -8.10 9.55 -2.64
CA PHE A 78 -8.36 9.74 -4.06
C PHE A 78 -9.00 8.50 -4.69
N THR A 79 -8.48 7.31 -4.40
CA THR A 79 -8.96 6.05 -4.97
C THR A 79 -10.45 5.80 -4.66
N TRP A 80 -10.86 5.99 -3.40
CA TRP A 80 -12.26 5.84 -3.01
C TRP A 80 -13.14 6.94 -3.59
N PHE A 81 -12.66 8.18 -3.65
CA PHE A 81 -13.37 9.27 -4.32
C PHE A 81 -13.57 8.97 -5.80
N ALA A 82 -12.53 8.58 -6.52
CA ALA A 82 -12.57 8.27 -7.95
C ALA A 82 -13.53 7.10 -8.24
N SER A 83 -13.54 6.07 -7.38
CA SER A 83 -14.48 4.95 -7.53
C SER A 83 -15.93 5.40 -7.53
N ALA A 84 -16.28 6.41 -6.72
CA ALA A 84 -17.63 6.91 -6.57
C ALA A 84 -18.01 8.03 -7.55
N TYR A 85 -17.05 8.90 -7.94
CA TYR A 85 -17.34 10.17 -8.60
C TYR A 85 -16.40 10.53 -9.75
N ASP A 86 -15.72 9.57 -10.38
CA ASP A 86 -15.00 9.83 -11.62
C ASP A 86 -15.96 10.10 -12.78
N ASN A 87 -16.04 11.37 -13.19
CA ASN A 87 -16.81 11.82 -14.35
C ASN A 87 -15.97 12.12 -15.58
N ASP A 88 -14.65 12.05 -15.44
CA ASP A 88 -13.67 12.31 -16.51
C ASP A 88 -13.89 13.68 -17.23
N ASP A 89 -14.46 14.66 -16.54
CA ASP A 89 -14.61 16.02 -17.06
C ASP A 89 -13.31 16.82 -16.87
N THR A 90 -13.19 17.94 -17.59
CA THR A 90 -11.98 18.78 -17.57
C THR A 90 -11.59 19.23 -16.16
N LEU A 91 -12.55 19.61 -15.31
CA LEU A 91 -12.26 20.05 -13.95
C LEU A 91 -11.81 18.91 -13.07
N TYR A 92 -12.39 17.71 -13.22
CA TYR A 92 -11.94 16.49 -12.55
C TYR A 92 -10.48 16.20 -12.91
N ARG A 93 -10.14 16.20 -14.20
CA ARG A 93 -8.77 15.98 -14.68
C ARG A 93 -7.80 17.02 -14.13
N CYS A 94 -8.14 18.33 -14.19
CA CYS A 94 -7.30 19.40 -13.65
C CYS A 94 -7.06 19.22 -12.14
N LEU A 95 -8.10 18.94 -11.35
CA LEU A 95 -7.96 18.73 -9.90
C LEU A 95 -7.16 17.47 -9.58
N THR A 96 -7.26 16.42 -10.40
CA THR A 96 -6.41 15.24 -10.28
C THR A 96 -4.94 15.54 -10.59
N PHE A 97 -4.66 16.35 -11.62
CA PHE A 97 -3.28 16.81 -11.90
C PHE A 97 -2.73 17.68 -10.76
N VAL A 98 -3.54 18.52 -10.13
CA VAL A 98 -3.12 19.26 -8.92
C VAL A 98 -2.76 18.31 -7.79
N GLN A 99 -3.52 17.22 -7.58
CA GLN A 99 -3.17 16.20 -6.60
C GLN A 99 -1.86 15.49 -6.97
N ILE A 100 -1.65 15.14 -8.25
CA ILE A 100 -0.38 14.58 -8.74
C ILE A 100 0.80 15.50 -8.43
N VAL A 101 0.67 16.81 -8.71
CA VAL A 101 1.70 17.80 -8.36
C VAL A 101 1.95 17.82 -6.84
N GLY A 102 0.90 17.78 -6.03
CA GLY A 102 1.03 17.71 -4.58
C GLY A 102 1.78 16.47 -4.11
N SER A 103 1.55 15.29 -4.72
CA SER A 103 2.29 14.06 -4.40
C SER A 103 3.77 14.12 -4.79
N LEU A 104 4.11 14.78 -5.90
CA LEU A 104 5.50 15.03 -6.29
C LEU A 104 6.20 16.00 -5.31
N VAL A 105 5.48 17.02 -4.84
CA VAL A 105 6.01 17.92 -3.78
C VAL A 105 6.23 17.13 -2.48
N MET A 106 5.33 16.23 -2.10
CA MET A 106 5.56 15.33 -0.97
C MET A 106 6.82 14.49 -1.17
N ALA A 107 6.99 13.88 -2.35
CA ALA A 107 8.17 13.08 -2.69
C ALA A 107 9.47 13.88 -2.54
N ALA A 108 9.50 15.12 -3.03
CA ALA A 108 10.66 16.02 -2.92
C ALA A 108 11.00 16.38 -1.47
N GLY A 109 10.04 16.37 -0.56
CA GLY A 109 10.24 16.64 0.87
C GLY A 109 10.77 15.47 1.67
N ILE A 110 10.70 14.23 1.17
CA ILE A 110 11.04 13.03 1.93
C ILE A 110 12.49 13.05 2.46
N PRO A 111 13.52 13.38 1.68
CA PRO A 111 14.90 13.42 2.20
C PRO A 111 15.06 14.34 3.42
N ALA A 112 14.48 15.54 3.41
CA ALA A 112 14.56 16.48 4.51
C ALA A 112 13.92 15.93 5.81
N VAL A 113 12.88 15.12 5.70
CA VAL A 113 12.27 14.47 6.88
C VAL A 113 13.22 13.47 7.53
N PHE A 114 13.94 12.68 6.74
CA PHE A 114 14.89 11.69 7.28
C PHE A 114 16.18 12.30 7.80
N GLN A 115 16.66 13.36 7.14
CA GLN A 115 17.96 13.98 7.46
C GLN A 115 17.83 15.07 8.54
N GLU A 116 16.75 15.84 8.52
CA GLU A 116 16.60 17.05 9.34
C GLU A 116 15.33 17.03 10.23
N HIS A 117 14.50 15.98 10.15
CA HIS A 117 13.17 15.94 10.76
C HIS A 117 12.26 17.10 10.32
N ASN A 118 12.47 17.61 9.10
CA ASN A 118 11.73 18.72 8.54
C ASN A 118 10.57 18.21 7.68
N PHE A 119 9.34 18.42 8.13
CA PHE A 119 8.11 18.00 7.47
C PHE A 119 7.48 19.09 6.58
N ASP A 120 8.05 20.27 6.49
CA ASP A 120 7.44 21.43 5.84
C ASP A 120 6.99 21.14 4.41
N VAL A 121 7.87 20.59 3.59
CA VAL A 121 7.59 20.32 2.18
C VAL A 121 6.56 19.20 2.01
N ILE A 122 6.65 18.14 2.82
CA ILE A 122 5.63 17.06 2.79
C ILE A 122 4.26 17.60 3.15
N ILE A 123 4.14 18.43 4.19
CA ILE A 123 2.86 19.01 4.62
C ILE A 123 2.31 19.95 3.55
N ILE A 124 3.15 20.77 2.90
CA ILE A 124 2.72 21.62 1.79
C ILE A 124 2.16 20.77 0.64
N GLY A 125 2.89 19.72 0.22
CA GLY A 125 2.41 18.80 -0.81
C GLY A 125 1.09 18.12 -0.44
N TYR A 126 0.97 17.69 0.82
CA TYR A 126 -0.24 17.09 1.34
C TYR A 126 -1.42 18.08 1.34
N VAL A 127 -1.22 19.33 1.75
CA VAL A 127 -2.23 20.40 1.69
C VAL A 127 -2.71 20.64 0.25
N ILE A 128 -1.80 20.70 -0.73
CA ILE A 128 -2.15 20.85 -2.14
C ILE A 128 -3.11 19.73 -2.58
N MET A 129 -2.78 18.48 -2.27
CA MET A 129 -3.62 17.33 -2.58
C MET A 129 -4.99 17.43 -1.92
N ARG A 130 -5.00 17.76 -0.63
CA ARG A 130 -6.22 17.82 0.16
C ARG A 130 -7.17 18.93 -0.26
N LEU A 131 -6.66 20.11 -0.63
CA LEU A 131 -7.48 21.20 -1.13
C LEU A 131 -8.12 20.87 -2.48
N ALA A 132 -7.40 20.20 -3.37
CA ALA A 132 -7.97 19.70 -4.61
C ALA A 132 -9.09 18.67 -4.34
N LEU A 133 -8.90 17.75 -3.41
CA LEU A 133 -9.91 16.77 -3.02
C LEU A 133 -11.12 17.44 -2.34
N VAL A 134 -10.92 18.42 -1.47
CA VAL A 134 -12.01 19.23 -0.85
C VAL A 134 -12.85 19.90 -1.93
N THR A 135 -12.19 20.47 -2.94
CA THR A 135 -12.89 21.07 -4.09
C THR A 135 -13.76 20.05 -4.82
N GLN A 136 -13.28 18.82 -4.97
CA GLN A 136 -14.06 17.73 -5.55
C GLN A 136 -15.26 17.36 -4.66
N TRP A 137 -15.10 17.26 -3.34
CA TRP A 137 -16.21 17.00 -2.43
C TRP A 137 -17.25 18.11 -2.42
N ILE A 138 -16.85 19.38 -2.53
CA ILE A 138 -17.77 20.51 -2.68
C ILE A 138 -18.57 20.39 -3.98
N ARG A 139 -17.96 19.91 -5.06
CA ARG A 139 -18.67 19.62 -6.32
C ARG A 139 -19.73 18.53 -6.11
N VAL A 140 -19.38 17.44 -5.42
CA VAL A 140 -20.35 16.38 -5.06
C VAL A 140 -21.52 16.99 -4.30
N ALA A 141 -21.27 17.81 -3.27
CA ALA A 141 -22.32 18.42 -2.47
C ALA A 141 -23.29 19.28 -3.28
N LYS A 142 -22.82 19.86 -4.39
CA LYS A 142 -23.65 20.69 -5.30
C LYS A 142 -24.49 19.86 -6.26
N HIS A 143 -24.02 18.68 -6.68
CA HIS A 143 -24.60 17.93 -7.78
C HIS A 143 -25.23 16.59 -7.36
N ASP A 144 -24.93 16.08 -6.16
CA ASP A 144 -25.56 14.89 -5.58
C ASP A 144 -26.36 15.27 -4.32
N PRO A 145 -27.67 15.57 -4.44
CA PRO A 145 -28.48 15.96 -3.30
C PRO A 145 -28.62 14.86 -2.23
N GLU A 146 -28.60 13.59 -2.63
CA GLU A 146 -28.75 12.46 -1.69
C GLU A 146 -27.55 12.34 -0.75
N ARG A 147 -26.35 12.65 -1.25
CA ARG A 147 -25.10 12.53 -0.49
C ARG A 147 -24.47 13.89 -0.15
N ARG A 148 -25.25 14.95 -0.27
CA ARG A 148 -24.79 16.33 0.04
C ARG A 148 -24.20 16.48 1.42
N VAL A 149 -24.87 15.92 2.42
CA VAL A 149 -24.39 15.99 3.84
C VAL A 149 -23.10 15.19 4.01
N THR A 150 -23.02 14.01 3.43
CA THR A 150 -21.79 13.18 3.43
C THR A 150 -20.62 13.95 2.79
N ALA A 151 -20.85 14.57 1.63
CA ALA A 151 -19.83 15.33 0.92
C ALA A 151 -19.34 16.55 1.73
N TYR A 152 -20.23 17.28 2.39
CA TYR A 152 -19.81 18.38 3.28
C TYR A 152 -19.06 17.87 4.51
N ARG A 153 -19.45 16.72 5.09
CA ARG A 153 -18.70 16.13 6.20
C ARG A 153 -17.28 15.74 5.81
N TYR A 154 -17.09 15.18 4.60
CA TYR A 154 -15.76 14.96 4.04
C TYR A 154 -14.99 16.26 3.87
N ALA A 155 -15.56 17.26 3.18
CA ALA A 155 -14.90 18.52 2.94
C ALA A 155 -14.48 19.23 4.23
N VAL A 156 -15.38 19.36 5.19
CA VAL A 156 -15.13 20.00 6.49
C VAL A 156 -14.14 19.18 7.32
N GLY A 157 -14.32 17.86 7.41
CA GLY A 157 -13.44 16.98 8.16
C GLY A 157 -12.00 17.05 7.64
N ILE A 158 -11.80 16.97 6.32
CA ILE A 158 -10.48 17.12 5.70
C ILE A 158 -9.86 18.48 6.04
N VAL A 159 -10.61 19.59 5.91
CA VAL A 159 -10.10 20.94 6.22
C VAL A 159 -9.69 21.05 7.69
N LEU A 160 -10.51 20.56 8.61
CA LEU A 160 -10.21 20.65 10.04
C LEU A 160 -8.94 19.85 10.41
N VAL A 161 -8.78 18.65 9.88
CA VAL A 161 -7.57 17.85 10.14
C VAL A 161 -6.36 18.49 9.46
N GLN A 162 -6.53 19.05 8.27
CA GLN A 162 -5.45 19.77 7.58
C GLN A 162 -4.97 21.00 8.35
N LEU A 163 -5.88 21.74 8.98
CA LEU A 163 -5.51 22.83 9.91
C LEU A 163 -4.72 22.28 11.12
N GLY A 164 -5.09 21.11 11.62
CA GLY A 164 -4.33 20.42 12.68
C GLY A 164 -2.90 20.11 12.26
N TRP A 165 -2.67 19.59 11.04
CA TRP A 165 -1.33 19.34 10.50
C TRP A 165 -0.51 20.63 10.35
N LEU A 166 -1.13 21.69 9.81
CA LEU A 166 -0.46 23.00 9.64
C LEU A 166 -0.09 23.61 11.01
N ILE A 167 -1.01 23.62 11.95
CA ILE A 167 -0.78 24.14 13.30
C ILE A 167 0.32 23.31 14.01
N GLY A 168 0.23 21.98 13.96
CA GLY A 168 1.21 21.10 14.59
C GLY A 168 2.62 21.26 14.06
N ASN A 169 2.78 21.59 12.77
CA ASN A 169 4.09 21.74 12.14
C ASN A 169 4.65 23.17 12.22
N PHE A 170 3.81 24.19 11.91
CA PHE A 170 4.29 25.56 11.74
C PHE A 170 4.09 26.45 12.95
N SER A 171 3.51 25.96 14.07
CA SER A 171 3.35 26.71 15.30
C SER A 171 4.39 26.30 16.37
N ALA A 172 4.40 27.03 17.48
CA ALA A 172 5.22 26.72 18.65
C ALA A 172 4.87 25.41 19.37
N ILE A 173 3.78 24.73 18.96
CA ILE A 173 3.33 23.45 19.56
C ILE A 173 4.28 22.30 19.21
N HIS A 174 4.94 22.38 18.07
CA HIS A 174 5.79 21.34 17.49
C HIS A 174 5.11 19.96 17.30
N MET A 175 5.44 19.28 16.23
CA MET A 175 4.90 17.96 15.92
C MET A 175 5.47 16.90 16.88
N THR A 176 4.71 16.56 17.92
CA THR A 176 5.05 15.42 18.79
C THR A 176 4.52 14.12 18.24
N PRO A 177 5.08 12.94 18.58
CA PRO A 177 4.54 11.64 18.19
C PRO A 177 3.07 11.44 18.64
N LEU A 178 2.69 11.97 19.79
CA LEU A 178 1.30 11.92 20.27
C LEU A 178 0.37 12.78 19.41
N LEU A 179 0.77 14.00 19.07
CA LEU A 179 -0.02 14.87 18.19
C LEU A 179 -0.16 14.24 16.80
N PHE A 180 0.92 13.68 16.27
CA PHE A 180 0.88 12.93 15.01
C PHE A 180 -0.16 11.80 15.06
N LEU A 181 -0.11 10.97 16.11
CA LEU A 181 -1.08 9.87 16.29
C LEU A 181 -2.53 10.38 16.40
N ILE A 182 -2.77 11.47 17.13
CA ILE A 182 -4.10 12.08 17.21
C ILE A 182 -4.60 12.53 15.84
N LEU A 183 -3.74 13.17 15.04
CA LEU A 183 -4.10 13.62 13.71
C LEU A 183 -4.33 12.45 12.74
N VAL A 184 -3.54 11.38 12.83
CA VAL A 184 -3.79 10.12 12.09
C VAL A 184 -5.15 9.54 12.45
N LEU A 185 -5.48 9.45 13.72
CA LEU A 185 -6.80 8.93 14.16
C LEU A 185 -7.94 9.84 13.69
N ALA A 186 -7.73 11.15 13.68
CA ALA A 186 -8.68 12.11 13.13
C ALA A 186 -8.89 11.92 11.63
N GLU A 187 -7.81 11.73 10.84
CA GLU A 187 -7.88 11.39 9.41
C GLU A 187 -8.71 10.12 9.17
N LEU A 188 -8.41 9.03 9.89
CA LEU A 188 -9.13 7.76 9.78
C LEU A 188 -10.61 7.89 10.19
N ALA A 189 -10.94 8.80 11.08
CA ALA A 189 -12.30 9.04 11.54
C ALA A 189 -13.16 9.82 10.54
N VAL A 190 -12.56 10.65 9.68
CA VAL A 190 -13.31 11.47 8.70
C VAL A 190 -14.23 10.63 7.81
N PRO A 191 -13.77 9.59 7.08
CA PRO A 191 -14.65 8.76 6.28
C PRO A 191 -15.71 8.03 7.12
N LEU A 192 -15.33 7.48 8.27
CA LEU A 192 -16.25 6.78 9.16
C LEU A 192 -17.38 7.69 9.66
N TYR A 193 -17.10 8.97 9.93
CA TYR A 193 -18.10 9.95 10.34
C TYR A 193 -18.94 10.42 9.15
N ALA A 194 -18.32 10.66 7.99
CA ALA A 194 -19.02 11.16 6.81
C ALA A 194 -20.06 10.15 6.30
N GLU A 195 -19.66 8.90 6.14
CA GLU A 195 -20.48 7.80 5.59
C GLU A 195 -21.67 7.38 6.51
N LYS A 196 -21.72 7.85 7.76
CA LYS A 196 -22.86 7.58 8.66
C LYS A 196 -24.18 8.17 8.15
N TYR A 197 -24.16 9.18 7.30
CA TYR A 197 -25.37 9.78 6.76
C TYR A 197 -25.87 9.04 5.52
N ALA A 198 -25.02 8.92 4.51
CA ALA A 198 -25.29 8.19 3.29
C ALA A 198 -23.96 7.66 2.73
N VAL A 199 -23.94 6.38 2.36
CA VAL A 199 -22.75 5.74 1.80
C VAL A 199 -22.50 6.27 0.39
N THR A 200 -21.25 6.54 0.06
CA THR A 200 -20.84 6.91 -1.31
C THR A 200 -20.96 5.73 -2.26
N PRO A 201 -21.28 5.94 -3.54
CA PRO A 201 -21.56 4.88 -4.50
C PRO A 201 -20.27 4.31 -5.13
N TRP A 202 -19.33 3.87 -4.29
CA TRP A 202 -18.10 3.23 -4.76
C TRP A 202 -18.37 1.83 -5.32
N HIS A 203 -17.56 1.43 -6.31
CA HIS A 203 -17.71 0.16 -7.00
C HIS A 203 -16.78 -0.89 -6.39
N PRO A 204 -17.29 -2.04 -5.87
CA PRO A 204 -16.48 -3.04 -5.18
C PRO A 204 -15.33 -3.61 -6.01
N HIS A 205 -15.61 -3.99 -7.27
CA HIS A 205 -14.59 -4.50 -8.18
C HIS A 205 -13.50 -3.49 -8.47
N HIS A 206 -13.88 -2.23 -8.72
CA HIS A 206 -12.92 -1.17 -8.99
C HIS A 206 -11.98 -0.91 -7.81
N ILE A 207 -12.50 -0.90 -6.58
CA ILE A 207 -11.66 -0.76 -5.39
C ILE A 207 -10.68 -1.92 -5.27
N VAL A 208 -11.13 -3.16 -5.44
CA VAL A 208 -10.25 -4.34 -5.40
C VAL A 208 -9.18 -4.26 -6.49
N GLU A 209 -9.54 -3.87 -7.72
CA GLU A 209 -8.60 -3.67 -8.83
C GLU A 209 -7.54 -2.60 -8.49
N ARG A 210 -7.96 -1.44 -7.96
CA ARG A 210 -7.03 -0.36 -7.59
C ARG A 210 -6.02 -0.79 -6.52
N TYR A 211 -6.47 -1.51 -5.49
CA TYR A 211 -5.58 -2.05 -4.46
C TYR A 211 -4.64 -3.13 -5.02
N ALA A 212 -5.13 -3.96 -5.94
CA ALA A 212 -4.31 -4.94 -6.65
C ALA A 212 -3.23 -4.26 -7.52
N LEU A 213 -3.59 -3.20 -8.25
CA LEU A 213 -2.65 -2.40 -9.05
C LEU A 213 -1.56 -1.78 -8.16
N LEU A 214 -1.92 -1.15 -7.04
CA LEU A 214 -0.92 -0.60 -6.12
C LEU A 214 -0.03 -1.70 -5.53
N THR A 215 -0.57 -2.89 -5.25
CA THR A 215 0.25 -4.04 -4.81
C THR A 215 1.30 -4.41 -5.86
N ILE A 216 0.93 -4.50 -7.14
CA ILE A 216 1.87 -4.78 -8.24
C ILE A 216 2.94 -3.67 -8.33
N ILE A 217 2.52 -2.43 -8.22
CA ILE A 217 3.38 -1.26 -8.32
C ILE A 217 4.43 -1.27 -7.19
N VAL A 218 4.01 -1.47 -5.95
CA VAL A 218 4.93 -1.51 -4.79
C VAL A 218 5.86 -2.73 -4.87
N LEU A 219 5.37 -3.90 -5.31
CA LEU A 219 6.23 -5.06 -5.56
C LEU A 219 7.24 -4.79 -6.67
N GLY A 220 6.82 -4.17 -7.78
CA GLY A 220 7.69 -3.81 -8.89
C GLY A 220 8.81 -2.87 -8.45
N GLU A 221 8.48 -1.83 -7.68
CA GLU A 221 9.45 -0.91 -7.10
C GLU A 221 10.45 -1.60 -6.18
N SER A 222 9.97 -2.49 -5.31
CA SER A 222 10.82 -3.28 -4.42
C SER A 222 11.80 -4.19 -5.19
N ILE A 223 11.36 -4.76 -6.32
CA ILE A 223 12.23 -5.56 -7.21
C ILE A 223 13.27 -4.65 -7.88
N ILE A 224 12.86 -3.48 -8.40
CA ILE A 224 13.77 -2.53 -9.06
C ILE A 224 14.86 -2.05 -8.10
N GLY A 225 14.49 -1.65 -6.87
CA GLY A 225 15.42 -1.22 -5.85
C GLY A 225 16.43 -2.31 -5.46
N SER A 226 15.96 -3.55 -5.25
CA SER A 226 16.83 -4.69 -4.95
C SER A 226 17.74 -5.05 -6.13
N PHE A 227 17.23 -4.95 -7.36
CA PHE A 227 18.02 -5.19 -8.58
C PHE A 227 19.11 -4.13 -8.78
N ALA A 228 18.81 -2.85 -8.54
CA ALA A 228 19.79 -1.77 -8.64
C ALA A 228 20.95 -1.96 -7.66
N ALA A 229 20.67 -2.29 -6.40
CA ALA A 229 21.69 -2.62 -5.40
C ALA A 229 22.53 -3.84 -5.82
N THR A 230 21.90 -4.88 -6.37
CA THR A 230 22.58 -6.07 -6.89
C THR A 230 23.51 -5.73 -8.06
N GLN A 231 23.06 -4.90 -9.00
CA GLN A 231 23.86 -4.48 -10.16
C GLN A 231 25.08 -3.68 -9.71
N GLU A 232 24.95 -2.78 -8.74
CA GLU A 232 26.04 -2.01 -8.19
C GLU A 232 27.08 -2.92 -7.52
N ALA A 233 26.65 -3.86 -6.67
CA ALA A 233 27.50 -4.82 -6.01
C ALA A 233 28.29 -5.67 -7.02
N PHE A 234 27.63 -6.21 -8.04
CA PHE A 234 28.24 -7.08 -9.04
C PHE A 234 29.18 -6.36 -10.00
N SER A 235 29.08 -5.05 -10.11
CA SER A 235 30.00 -4.24 -10.91
C SER A 235 31.35 -4.03 -10.25
N ASN A 236 31.41 -4.21 -8.92
CA ASN A 236 32.57 -3.84 -8.12
C ASN A 236 33.42 -5.04 -7.67
N HIS A 237 32.92 -6.28 -7.73
CA HIS A 237 33.65 -7.49 -7.34
C HIS A 237 33.12 -8.78 -7.96
N ASP A 238 33.89 -9.87 -7.80
CA ASP A 238 33.48 -11.19 -8.27
C ASP A 238 32.31 -11.72 -7.44
N VAL A 239 31.26 -12.14 -8.13
CA VAL A 239 30.02 -12.65 -7.52
C VAL A 239 30.27 -13.99 -6.88
N ASN A 240 29.90 -14.13 -5.60
CA ASN A 240 29.98 -15.39 -4.89
C ASN A 240 28.61 -16.10 -4.78
N PHE A 241 28.62 -17.40 -4.44
CA PHE A 241 27.39 -18.20 -4.32
C PHE A 241 26.38 -17.62 -3.30
N LYS A 242 26.83 -16.95 -2.26
CA LYS A 242 25.95 -16.40 -1.21
C LYS A 242 25.12 -15.24 -1.75
N GLU A 243 25.71 -14.39 -2.58
CA GLU A 243 25.02 -13.30 -3.28
C GLU A 243 24.00 -13.83 -4.28
N ILE A 244 24.33 -14.92 -4.99
CA ILE A 244 23.38 -15.59 -5.88
C ILE A 244 22.18 -16.12 -5.09
N PHE A 245 22.39 -16.75 -3.92
CA PHE A 245 21.30 -17.20 -3.05
C PHE A 245 20.48 -16.04 -2.52
N LEU A 246 21.10 -14.91 -2.18
CA LEU A 246 20.40 -13.70 -1.75
C LEU A 246 19.43 -13.20 -2.85
N VAL A 247 19.93 -13.04 -4.06
CA VAL A 247 19.15 -12.53 -5.20
C VAL A 247 18.00 -13.48 -5.56
N ILE A 248 18.30 -14.78 -5.70
CA ILE A 248 17.27 -15.79 -5.99
C ILE A 248 16.24 -15.84 -4.87
N GLY A 249 16.68 -15.87 -3.60
CA GLY A 249 15.80 -15.89 -2.45
C GLY A 249 14.89 -14.65 -2.38
N GLY A 250 15.43 -13.46 -2.59
CA GLY A 250 14.67 -12.21 -2.65
C GLY A 250 13.59 -12.22 -3.73
N LEU A 251 13.94 -12.62 -4.96
CA LEU A 251 12.99 -12.73 -6.07
C LEU A 251 11.89 -13.78 -5.79
N LEU A 252 12.26 -14.96 -5.32
CA LEU A 252 11.31 -16.01 -4.97
C LEU A 252 10.34 -15.55 -3.88
N MET A 253 10.82 -14.80 -2.90
CA MET A 253 10.02 -14.22 -1.81
C MET A 253 9.00 -13.21 -2.36
N MET A 254 9.42 -12.29 -3.24
CA MET A 254 8.52 -11.32 -3.89
C MET A 254 7.46 -12.01 -4.76
N PHE A 255 7.86 -13.04 -5.53
CA PHE A 255 6.92 -13.81 -6.36
C PHE A 255 5.93 -14.60 -5.49
N ALA A 256 6.37 -15.15 -4.37
CA ALA A 256 5.49 -15.84 -3.44
C ALA A 256 4.49 -14.89 -2.78
N MET A 257 4.90 -13.67 -2.41
CA MET A 257 3.99 -12.63 -1.89
C MET A 257 2.95 -12.23 -2.96
N TRP A 258 3.38 -11.99 -4.20
CA TRP A 258 2.48 -11.74 -5.31
C TRP A 258 1.45 -12.88 -5.45
N TRP A 259 1.92 -14.12 -5.46
CA TRP A 259 1.05 -15.28 -5.62
C TRP A 259 0.02 -15.39 -4.49
N VAL A 260 0.45 -15.24 -3.25
CA VAL A 260 -0.45 -15.26 -2.08
C VAL A 260 -1.54 -14.20 -2.18
N TYR A 261 -1.18 -12.99 -2.56
CA TYR A 261 -2.13 -11.88 -2.67
C TYR A 261 -3.19 -12.15 -3.76
N PHE A 262 -2.74 -12.50 -4.97
CA PHE A 262 -3.64 -12.65 -6.12
C PHE A 262 -4.46 -13.95 -6.10
N ASP A 263 -3.97 -14.99 -5.45
CA ASP A 263 -4.74 -16.24 -5.26
C ASP A 263 -5.95 -16.03 -4.35
N ARG A 264 -5.94 -15.02 -3.47
CA ARG A 264 -6.94 -14.78 -2.43
C ARG A 264 -7.81 -13.54 -2.64
N SER A 265 -7.33 -12.52 -3.34
CA SER A 265 -8.03 -11.24 -3.49
C SER A 265 -9.39 -11.34 -4.18
N HIS A 266 -9.64 -12.38 -4.96
CA HIS A 266 -10.86 -12.57 -5.75
C HIS A 266 -12.07 -13.09 -4.96
N HIS A 267 -11.93 -13.54 -3.71
CA HIS A 267 -12.98 -14.26 -2.99
C HIS A 267 -13.89 -13.41 -2.09
N HIS A 268 -13.70 -12.08 -2.01
CA HIS A 268 -14.42 -11.24 -1.04
C HIS A 268 -15.22 -10.07 -1.64
N HIS A 269 -16.16 -10.37 -2.55
CA HIS A 269 -16.90 -9.32 -3.28
C HIS A 269 -18.08 -8.70 -2.53
N GLN A 270 -18.47 -9.16 -1.34
CA GLN A 270 -19.69 -8.70 -0.66
C GLN A 270 -19.44 -8.37 0.81
N ARG A 271 -18.69 -7.30 1.09
CA ARG A 271 -18.56 -6.79 2.45
C ARG A 271 -19.49 -5.60 2.66
N ARG A 272 -20.24 -5.60 3.77
CA ARG A 272 -21.17 -4.54 4.16
C ARG A 272 -20.77 -3.90 5.47
N GLY A 273 -21.25 -2.66 5.71
CA GLY A 273 -21.01 -1.92 6.97
C GLY A 273 -19.57 -1.46 7.12
N VAL A 274 -18.93 -1.77 8.25
CA VAL A 274 -17.55 -1.34 8.60
C VAL A 274 -16.48 -2.19 7.90
N GLN A 275 -16.82 -3.35 7.38
CA GLN A 275 -15.85 -4.28 6.79
C GLN A 275 -15.04 -3.69 5.61
N PRO A 276 -15.60 -2.89 4.68
CA PRO A 276 -14.81 -2.26 3.63
C PRO A 276 -13.71 -1.35 4.15
N PHE A 277 -13.99 -0.59 5.23
CA PHE A 277 -12.98 0.27 5.88
C PHE A 277 -11.87 -0.56 6.53
N LEU A 278 -12.21 -1.60 7.28
CA LEU A 278 -11.21 -2.48 7.90
C LEU A 278 -10.33 -3.16 6.83
N TRP A 279 -10.93 -3.61 5.74
CA TRP A 279 -10.22 -4.18 4.62
C TRP A 279 -9.31 -3.16 3.94
N GLY A 280 -9.84 -1.99 3.59
CA GLY A 280 -9.10 -0.92 2.95
C GLY A 280 -7.96 -0.40 3.84
N TYR A 281 -8.25 -0.10 5.10
CA TYR A 281 -7.25 0.39 6.07
C TYR A 281 -6.18 -0.65 6.38
N GLY A 282 -6.57 -1.91 6.47
CA GLY A 282 -5.63 -2.99 6.73
C GLY A 282 -4.62 -3.21 5.60
N HIS A 283 -4.92 -2.85 4.36
CA HIS A 283 -3.95 -2.92 3.26
C HIS A 283 -2.72 -2.01 3.46
N PHE A 284 -2.80 -1.04 4.35
CA PHE A 284 -1.62 -0.31 4.81
C PHE A 284 -0.49 -1.27 5.22
N PHE A 285 -0.84 -2.33 5.96
CA PHE A 285 0.15 -3.33 6.42
C PHE A 285 0.70 -4.19 5.28
N ILE A 286 -0.09 -4.46 4.24
CA ILE A 286 0.41 -5.12 3.02
C ILE A 286 1.43 -4.22 2.32
N PHE A 287 1.06 -2.99 2.00
CA PHE A 287 1.91 -2.10 1.22
C PHE A 287 3.19 -1.74 1.95
N ILE A 288 3.12 -1.39 3.24
CA ILE A 288 4.30 -1.04 4.02
C ILE A 288 5.25 -2.22 4.20
N SER A 289 4.72 -3.44 4.41
CA SER A 289 5.57 -4.63 4.55
C SER A 289 6.31 -4.97 3.26
N ILE A 290 5.67 -4.82 2.09
CA ILE A 290 6.33 -5.01 0.79
C ILE A 290 7.41 -3.93 0.58
N ALA A 291 7.10 -2.67 0.84
CA ALA A 291 8.02 -1.57 0.62
C ALA A 291 9.24 -1.62 1.56
N VAL A 292 9.04 -1.93 2.85
CA VAL A 292 10.15 -2.15 3.80
C VAL A 292 10.96 -3.38 3.42
N LEU A 293 10.32 -4.47 2.95
CA LEU A 293 11.02 -5.65 2.45
C LEU A 293 11.93 -5.32 1.27
N GLY A 294 11.46 -4.48 0.33
CA GLY A 294 12.29 -4.02 -0.79
C GLY A 294 13.54 -3.28 -0.33
N ALA A 295 13.41 -2.32 0.59
CA ALA A 295 14.53 -1.61 1.18
C ALA A 295 15.46 -2.54 1.96
N ALA A 296 14.90 -3.52 2.70
CA ALA A 296 15.67 -4.51 3.45
C ALA A 296 16.44 -5.47 2.53
N LEU A 297 15.86 -5.89 1.40
CA LEU A 297 16.57 -6.74 0.42
C LEU A 297 17.69 -5.98 -0.30
N ALA A 298 17.48 -4.71 -0.62
CA ALA A 298 18.55 -3.86 -1.14
C ALA A 298 19.70 -3.74 -0.12
N ALA A 299 19.39 -3.42 1.15
CA ALA A 299 20.39 -3.35 2.21
C ALA A 299 21.04 -4.71 2.52
N ALA A 300 20.34 -5.83 2.30
CA ALA A 300 20.92 -7.16 2.45
C ALA A 300 22.05 -7.43 1.44
N VAL A 301 22.02 -6.81 0.26
CA VAL A 301 23.13 -6.84 -0.69
C VAL A 301 24.36 -6.14 -0.10
N ASP A 302 24.18 -4.96 0.49
CA ASP A 302 25.28 -4.23 1.15
C ASP A 302 25.85 -4.99 2.37
N VAL A 303 24.99 -5.70 3.10
CA VAL A 303 25.42 -6.60 4.18
C VAL A 303 26.27 -7.74 3.63
N SER A 304 25.88 -8.34 2.50
CA SER A 304 26.60 -9.47 1.89
C SER A 304 27.97 -9.07 1.37
N THR A 305 28.12 -7.83 0.94
CA THR A 305 29.38 -7.22 0.43
C THR A 305 30.18 -6.48 1.50
N GLN A 306 29.74 -6.53 2.76
CA GLN A 306 30.39 -5.89 3.92
C GLN A 306 30.43 -4.35 3.86
N HIS A 307 29.53 -3.74 3.12
CA HIS A 307 29.37 -2.28 3.04
C HIS A 307 28.34 -1.72 4.04
N ALA A 308 27.74 -2.56 4.89
CA ALA A 308 26.77 -2.15 5.89
C ALA A 308 27.22 -2.43 7.32
N HIS A 309 26.79 -1.59 8.25
CA HIS A 309 27.12 -1.69 9.68
C HIS A 309 26.11 -2.51 10.49
N ILE A 310 25.09 -3.09 9.84
CA ILE A 310 24.07 -3.94 10.47
C ILE A 310 24.43 -5.44 10.32
N SER A 311 24.11 -6.25 11.32
CA SER A 311 24.39 -7.69 11.25
C SER A 311 23.42 -8.45 10.36
N SER A 312 23.88 -9.58 9.77
CA SER A 312 23.03 -10.49 8.98
C SER A 312 21.82 -10.99 9.77
N GLN A 313 21.96 -11.26 11.06
CA GLN A 313 20.87 -11.71 11.92
C GLN A 313 19.81 -10.62 12.09
N MET A 314 20.20 -9.38 12.37
CA MET A 314 19.26 -8.26 12.51
C MET A 314 18.52 -8.02 11.20
N MET A 315 19.21 -8.07 10.06
CA MET A 315 18.62 -7.99 8.74
C MET A 315 17.63 -9.13 8.49
N GLY A 316 18.01 -10.36 8.86
CA GLY A 316 17.11 -11.51 8.77
C GLY A 316 15.83 -11.34 9.60
N TRP A 317 15.91 -10.80 10.81
CA TRP A 317 14.72 -10.52 11.62
C TRP A 317 13.86 -9.39 11.04
N LEU A 318 14.45 -8.37 10.44
CA LEU A 318 13.69 -7.33 9.74
C LEU A 318 12.89 -7.92 8.57
N ILE A 319 13.52 -8.78 7.75
CA ILE A 319 12.87 -9.49 6.64
C ILE A 319 11.77 -10.42 7.17
N ALA A 320 12.04 -11.17 8.25
CA ALA A 320 11.03 -12.02 8.90
C ALA A 320 9.83 -11.20 9.41
N ALA A 321 10.07 -10.02 9.98
CA ALA A 321 9.01 -9.12 10.45
C ALA A 321 8.14 -8.60 9.29
N CYS A 322 8.73 -8.24 8.15
CA CYS A 322 7.97 -7.85 6.95
C CYS A 322 7.06 -8.98 6.46
N LEU A 323 7.60 -10.20 6.33
CA LEU A 323 6.83 -11.37 5.95
C LEU A 323 5.75 -11.72 6.98
N ALA A 324 6.03 -11.54 8.26
CA ALA A 324 5.07 -11.79 9.34
C ALA A 324 3.90 -10.80 9.29
N ILE A 325 4.16 -9.51 9.13
CA ILE A 325 3.11 -8.48 9.02
C ILE A 325 2.22 -8.76 7.82
N TYR A 326 2.83 -8.98 6.66
CA TYR A 326 2.12 -9.34 5.42
C TYR A 326 1.26 -10.60 5.60
N SER A 327 1.86 -11.67 6.10
CA SER A 327 1.20 -12.96 6.29
C SER A 327 0.09 -12.91 7.33
N THR A 328 0.27 -12.14 8.40
CA THR A 328 -0.75 -11.96 9.44
C THR A 328 -2.00 -11.27 8.88
N TYR A 329 -1.82 -10.23 8.05
CA TYR A 329 -2.95 -9.58 7.40
C TYR A 329 -3.69 -10.56 6.46
N ILE A 330 -2.97 -11.27 5.58
CA ILE A 330 -3.57 -12.27 4.68
C ILE A 330 -4.30 -13.34 5.49
N TRP A 331 -3.70 -13.84 6.56
CA TRP A 331 -4.33 -14.84 7.43
C TRP A 331 -5.61 -14.33 8.06
N LEU A 332 -5.59 -13.16 8.69
CA LEU A 332 -6.75 -12.59 9.39
C LEU A 332 -7.91 -12.28 8.45
N PHE A 333 -7.64 -11.75 7.26
CA PHE A 333 -8.68 -11.27 6.37
C PHE A 333 -9.19 -12.30 5.36
N TYR A 334 -8.38 -13.33 5.07
CA TYR A 334 -8.70 -14.27 3.99
C TYR A 334 -8.73 -15.75 4.41
N GLU A 335 -8.06 -16.14 5.50
CA GLU A 335 -7.94 -17.56 5.82
C GLU A 335 -8.39 -17.96 7.23
N ALA A 336 -8.24 -17.10 8.23
CA ALA A 336 -8.47 -17.49 9.64
C ALA A 336 -9.89 -18.01 9.92
N PHE A 337 -10.87 -17.48 9.19
CA PHE A 337 -12.28 -17.80 9.35
C PHE A 337 -12.78 -18.85 8.34
N ASP A 338 -12.11 -18.99 7.19
CA ASP A 338 -12.52 -19.88 6.11
C ASP A 338 -11.88 -21.26 6.22
N LEU A 339 -10.70 -21.35 6.84
CA LEU A 339 -9.98 -22.61 7.03
C LEU A 339 -10.33 -23.27 8.36
N SER A 340 -10.57 -24.59 8.31
CA SER A 340 -10.81 -25.44 9.47
C SER A 340 -9.62 -26.34 9.81
N GLY A 341 -9.55 -26.79 11.05
CA GLY A 341 -8.53 -27.71 11.52
C GLY A 341 -7.13 -27.11 11.57
N TRP A 342 -6.10 -27.93 11.28
CA TRP A 342 -4.70 -27.54 11.40
C TRP A 342 -4.25 -26.50 10.36
N ARG A 343 -4.96 -26.33 9.24
CA ARG A 343 -4.62 -25.40 8.14
C ARG A 343 -4.61 -23.95 8.56
N ARG A 344 -5.51 -23.54 9.43
CA ARG A 344 -5.55 -22.18 9.98
C ARG A 344 -4.25 -21.79 10.69
N TRP A 345 -3.43 -22.78 11.08
CA TRP A 345 -2.17 -22.58 11.78
C TRP A 345 -0.96 -22.51 10.85
N LEU A 346 -1.12 -22.75 9.53
CA LEU A 346 0.00 -22.73 8.58
C LEU A 346 0.73 -21.38 8.59
N TYR A 347 0.02 -20.25 8.59
CA TYR A 347 0.67 -18.94 8.68
C TYR A 347 1.35 -18.70 10.04
N PRO A 348 0.68 -18.84 11.18
CA PRO A 348 1.35 -18.71 12.48
C PRO A 348 2.60 -19.58 12.62
N ILE A 349 2.54 -20.84 12.19
CA ILE A 349 3.69 -21.75 12.23
C ILE A 349 4.81 -21.26 11.29
N THR A 350 4.47 -20.85 10.07
CA THR A 350 5.46 -20.29 9.13
C THR A 350 6.14 -19.08 9.70
N ILE A 351 5.38 -18.14 10.29
CA ILE A 351 5.93 -16.94 10.94
C ILE A 351 6.93 -17.32 12.04
N LEU A 352 6.58 -18.26 12.90
CA LEU A 352 7.50 -18.73 13.95
C LEU A 352 8.78 -19.31 13.36
N ILE A 353 8.70 -20.13 12.31
CA ILE A 353 9.87 -20.68 11.62
C ILE A 353 10.73 -19.57 11.03
N LEU A 354 10.14 -18.56 10.35
CA LEU A 354 10.87 -17.46 9.75
C LEU A 354 11.71 -16.69 10.79
N PHE A 355 11.20 -16.46 12.00
CA PHE A 355 11.94 -15.78 13.07
C PHE A 355 13.07 -16.65 13.66
N THR A 356 13.04 -17.97 13.52
CA THR A 356 14.12 -18.84 14.00
C THR A 356 15.27 -18.97 13.02
N ILE A 357 15.05 -18.79 11.70
CA ILE A 357 16.08 -18.96 10.67
C ILE A 357 17.35 -18.13 10.92
N PRO A 358 17.30 -16.83 11.29
CA PRO A 358 18.50 -16.03 11.54
C PRO A 358 19.37 -16.53 12.70
N LEU A 359 18.85 -17.38 13.56
CA LEU A 359 19.60 -18.00 14.67
C LEU A 359 20.56 -19.09 14.20
N PHE A 360 20.27 -19.73 13.06
CA PHE A 360 21.01 -20.88 12.56
C PHE A 360 21.99 -20.56 11.45
N PHE A 361 21.85 -19.40 10.80
CA PHE A 361 22.70 -18.98 9.69
C PHE A 361 23.39 -17.64 9.99
N ALA A 362 24.69 -17.56 9.73
CA ALA A 362 25.47 -16.36 9.93
C ALA A 362 25.45 -15.41 8.70
N ASP A 363 25.16 -15.96 7.52
CA ASP A 363 25.23 -15.24 6.26
C ASP A 363 23.84 -14.87 5.75
N ILE A 364 23.68 -13.62 5.34
CA ILE A 364 22.38 -13.08 4.91
C ILE A 364 21.84 -13.77 3.65
N GLY A 365 22.71 -14.20 2.73
CA GLY A 365 22.29 -14.89 1.52
C GLY A 365 21.58 -16.22 1.82
N TYR A 366 22.14 -17.01 2.76
CA TYR A 366 21.48 -18.24 3.20
C TYR A 366 20.21 -17.98 4.00
N ILE A 367 20.20 -16.95 4.87
CA ILE A 367 19.01 -16.56 5.63
C ILE A 367 17.85 -16.26 4.68
N VAL A 368 18.05 -15.39 3.69
CA VAL A 368 17.03 -14.97 2.73
C VAL A 368 16.56 -16.14 1.87
N PHE A 369 17.49 -16.95 1.37
CA PHE A 369 17.14 -18.11 0.54
C PHE A 369 16.30 -19.14 1.31
N VAL A 370 16.72 -19.51 2.53
CA VAL A 370 15.98 -20.48 3.36
C VAL A 370 14.60 -19.93 3.75
N MET A 371 14.48 -18.64 4.06
CA MET A 371 13.18 -17.99 4.29
C MET A 371 12.27 -18.09 3.08
N ALA A 372 12.80 -17.81 1.88
CA ALA A 372 12.05 -17.94 0.63
C ALA A 372 11.55 -19.36 0.38
N VAL A 373 12.42 -20.36 0.59
CA VAL A 373 12.06 -21.78 0.46
C VAL A 373 10.95 -22.16 1.44
N VAL A 374 11.05 -21.78 2.71
CA VAL A 374 10.02 -22.03 3.73
C VAL A 374 8.69 -21.39 3.33
N TYR A 375 8.73 -20.16 2.82
CA TYR A 375 7.54 -19.44 2.40
C TYR A 375 6.87 -20.08 1.17
N ILE A 376 7.66 -20.57 0.21
CA ILE A 376 7.16 -21.30 -0.97
C ILE A 376 6.61 -22.68 -0.56
N LEU A 377 7.28 -23.40 0.32
CA LEU A 377 6.79 -24.70 0.81
C LEU A 377 5.42 -24.55 1.46
N ARG A 378 5.21 -23.49 2.24
CA ARG A 378 3.88 -23.16 2.80
C ARG A 378 2.83 -23.00 1.69
N LEU A 379 3.15 -22.31 0.58
CA LEU A 379 2.24 -22.15 -0.55
C LEU A 379 1.89 -23.47 -1.21
N VAL A 380 2.89 -24.31 -1.46
CA VAL A 380 2.72 -25.63 -2.08
C VAL A 380 1.84 -26.52 -1.20
N ILE A 381 2.11 -26.58 0.11
CA ILE A 381 1.31 -27.35 1.07
C ILE A 381 -0.16 -26.87 1.06
N ALA A 382 -0.40 -25.57 1.07
CA ALA A 382 -1.74 -25.02 1.04
C ALA A 382 -2.49 -25.41 -0.24
N LYS A 383 -1.83 -25.34 -1.41
CA LYS A 383 -2.44 -25.70 -2.71
C LYS A 383 -2.70 -27.19 -2.90
N LEU A 384 -1.74 -28.02 -2.62
CA LEU A 384 -1.91 -29.48 -2.76
C LEU A 384 -3.09 -29.97 -1.93
N TYR A 385 -3.31 -29.35 -0.80
CA TYR A 385 -4.41 -29.75 0.07
C TYR A 385 -5.78 -29.25 -0.41
N LEU A 386 -5.85 -28.07 -1.02
CA LEU A 386 -7.10 -27.53 -1.60
C LEU A 386 -7.58 -28.40 -2.76
N ASN A 387 -6.65 -28.83 -3.62
CA ASN A 387 -6.97 -29.71 -4.74
C ASN A 387 -7.52 -31.05 -4.25
N ASN A 388 -6.89 -31.69 -3.27
CA ASN A 388 -7.37 -32.95 -2.69
C ASN A 388 -8.75 -32.86 -2.03
N CYS A 389 -9.17 -31.68 -1.57
CA CYS A 389 -10.52 -31.52 -0.99
C CYS A 389 -11.60 -31.32 -2.06
N ASN A 390 -11.28 -30.65 -3.14
CA ASN A 390 -12.18 -30.47 -4.27
C ASN A 390 -12.42 -31.82 -4.98
N ASP A 391 -11.36 -32.61 -5.16
CA ASP A 391 -11.48 -33.97 -5.74
C ASP A 391 -12.33 -34.90 -4.88
N LYS A 392 -12.19 -34.84 -3.55
CA LYS A 392 -13.03 -35.64 -2.64
C LYS A 392 -14.48 -35.16 -2.59
N ARG A 393 -14.76 -33.86 -2.77
CA ARG A 393 -16.12 -33.34 -2.86
C ARG A 393 -16.80 -33.73 -4.18
N MET A 394 -16.08 -33.68 -5.29
CA MET A 394 -16.58 -34.14 -6.59
C MET A 394 -16.84 -35.65 -6.58
N ALA A 395 -15.94 -36.46 -6.00
CA ALA A 395 -16.13 -37.91 -5.88
C ALA A 395 -17.26 -38.32 -4.91
N ALA A 396 -17.67 -37.43 -3.98
CA ALA A 396 -18.80 -37.69 -3.07
C ALA A 396 -20.15 -37.20 -3.63
N SER A 397 -20.13 -36.46 -4.75
CA SER A 397 -21.33 -35.95 -5.44
C SER A 397 -21.70 -36.76 -6.69
N THR A 398 -20.87 -37.73 -7.08
CA THR A 398 -21.12 -38.79 -8.07
C THR A 398 -21.52 -40.08 -7.40
#